data_c2e084d4dcde3173cc79c664d1a39c27
#
_entry.id   c2e084d4dcde3173cc79c664d1a39c27
#
_cell.length_a   1.000
_cell.length_b   1.000
_cell.length_c   1.000
_cell.angle_alpha   90.00
_cell.angle_beta   90.00
_cell.angle_gamma   90.00
#
_symmetry.space_group_name_H-M   'P 1'
#
loop_
_entity.id
_entity.type
_entity.pdbx_description
1 polymer ?
#
loop_
_entity_poly.entity_id
_entity_poly.type
_entity_poly.pdbx_seq_one_letter_code
_entity_poly.pdbx_strand_id
1 'polypeptide(L)'
;MGTSKGYIPPTKPEWSNAKRAISSFLRNRDADSRVNAIQKFGEAMSSGAAVGTTSFANAAGNILGFAYDIRQQGLEQGLIDFGRSDLIGKSSNEILHELLYQFTNNSSSLEDSLAADSLSQALDNLQIDSVDQLGNVDLDSLLREMVTSFVQISF
;
A
#
# COMPACT_ATOMS: atom_id res chain seq x y z
N MET A 1 -7.82 25.21 10.84
CA MET A 1 -7.18 25.14 10.54
C MET A 1 -6.21 24.42 10.74
N GLY A 2 -5.65 24.61 11.08
CA GLY A 2 -4.55 23.83 11.16
C GLY A 2 -4.65 22.44 11.24
N THR A 3 -5.69 21.97 11.05
CA THR A 3 -5.88 20.55 11.04
C THR A 3 -4.92 19.84 10.15
N SER A 4 -4.53 20.45 9.05
CA SER A 4 -3.59 19.84 8.14
C SER A 4 -2.18 20.32 8.36
N LYS A 5 -1.93 20.89 9.49
CA LYS A 5 -0.66 21.54 9.77
C LYS A 5 0.53 20.59 9.59
N GLY A 6 0.41 19.35 9.95
CA GLY A 6 1.49 18.39 9.79
C GLY A 6 1.53 17.72 8.43
N TYR A 7 0.56 17.96 7.59
CA TYR A 7 0.48 17.28 6.31
C TYR A 7 0.95 18.19 5.19
N ILE A 8 1.89 17.71 4.42
CA ILE A 8 2.40 18.39 3.25
C ILE A 8 1.99 17.59 2.03
N PRO A 9 1.19 18.17 1.12
CA PRO A 9 0.81 17.45 -0.09
C PRO A 9 2.04 16.98 -0.86
N PRO A 10 1.96 15.86 -1.57
CA PRO A 10 3.10 15.28 -2.25
C PRO A 10 3.47 16.04 -3.53
N THR A 11 4.07 17.20 -3.36
CA THR A 11 4.50 18.05 -4.47
C THR A 11 6.01 18.08 -4.66
N LYS A 12 6.75 17.45 -3.76
CA LYS A 12 8.20 17.43 -3.85
C LYS A 12 8.68 16.49 -4.96
N PRO A 13 9.89 16.72 -5.50
CA PRO A 13 10.45 15.83 -6.51
C PRO A 13 10.50 14.37 -6.10
N GLU A 14 10.72 14.10 -4.81
CA GLU A 14 10.74 12.74 -4.30
C GLU A 14 9.42 12.02 -4.57
N TRP A 15 8.31 12.74 -4.45
CA TRP A 15 7.00 12.17 -4.74
C TRP A 15 6.81 11.89 -6.20
N SER A 16 7.27 12.77 -7.07
CA SER A 16 7.22 12.53 -8.51
C SER A 16 8.02 11.30 -8.88
N ASN A 17 9.19 11.14 -8.27
CA ASN A 17 10.04 9.98 -8.51
C ASN A 17 9.37 8.70 -8.01
N ALA A 18 8.76 8.76 -6.83
CA ALA A 18 8.06 7.61 -6.27
C ALA A 18 6.89 7.18 -7.16
N LYS A 19 6.09 8.13 -7.62
CA LYS A 19 4.96 7.82 -8.50
C LYS A 19 5.42 7.18 -9.79
N ARG A 20 6.49 7.69 -10.39
CA ARG A 20 7.04 7.11 -11.62
C ARG A 20 7.55 5.70 -11.40
N ALA A 21 8.25 5.49 -10.27
CA ALA A 21 8.80 4.17 -9.97
C ALA A 21 7.69 3.15 -9.72
N ILE A 22 6.63 3.56 -9.01
CA ILE A 22 5.50 2.69 -8.76
C ILE A 22 4.78 2.36 -10.07
N SER A 23 4.56 3.36 -10.93
CA SER A 23 3.94 3.14 -12.22
C SER A 23 4.76 2.18 -13.08
N SER A 24 6.09 2.32 -13.03
CA SER A 24 6.98 1.42 -13.75
C SER A 24 6.87 -0.02 -13.23
N PHE A 25 6.83 -0.18 -11.91
CA PHE A 25 6.63 -1.50 -11.31
C PHE A 25 5.30 -2.11 -11.74
N LEU A 26 4.24 -1.33 -11.72
CA LEU A 26 2.91 -1.83 -12.08
C LEU A 26 2.84 -2.26 -13.55
N ARG A 27 3.65 -1.64 -14.42
CA ARG A 27 3.71 -2.06 -15.81
C ARG A 27 4.58 -3.29 -16.01
N ASN A 28 5.73 -3.31 -15.37
CA ASN A 28 6.77 -4.32 -15.63
C ASN A 28 6.70 -5.53 -14.72
N ARG A 29 6.29 -5.34 -13.48
CA ARG A 29 6.10 -6.41 -12.50
C ARG A 29 7.36 -7.25 -12.26
N ASP A 30 8.54 -6.68 -12.44
CA ASP A 30 9.78 -7.40 -12.18
C ASP A 30 10.35 -7.01 -10.80
N ALA A 31 11.32 -7.80 -10.32
CA ALA A 31 11.91 -7.60 -9.01
C ALA A 31 12.64 -6.27 -8.91
N ASP A 32 13.34 -5.88 -9.97
CA ASP A 32 14.10 -4.63 -9.96
C ASP A 32 13.18 -3.42 -9.87
N SER A 33 12.09 -3.42 -10.65
CA SER A 33 11.10 -2.34 -10.60
C SER A 33 10.46 -2.25 -9.23
N ARG A 34 10.18 -3.39 -8.61
CA ARG A 34 9.57 -3.43 -7.29
C ARG A 34 10.49 -2.82 -6.23
N VAL A 35 11.76 -3.22 -6.24
CA VAL A 35 12.75 -2.68 -5.30
C VAL A 35 12.90 -1.17 -5.51
N ASN A 36 12.97 -0.73 -6.75
CA ASN A 36 13.09 0.69 -7.05
C ASN A 36 11.87 1.46 -6.58
N ALA A 37 10.67 0.91 -6.79
CA ALA A 37 9.43 1.57 -6.35
C ALA A 37 9.40 1.72 -4.83
N ILE A 38 9.77 0.68 -4.11
CA ILE A 38 9.79 0.72 -2.64
C ILE A 38 10.82 1.72 -2.16
N GLN A 39 12.00 1.73 -2.77
CA GLN A 39 13.06 2.65 -2.40
C GLN A 39 12.65 4.11 -2.61
N LYS A 40 12.08 4.41 -3.79
CA LYS A 40 11.65 5.78 -4.08
C LYS A 40 10.49 6.22 -3.20
N PHE A 41 9.60 5.29 -2.90
CA PHE A 41 8.51 5.57 -1.97
C PHE A 41 9.07 5.89 -0.57
N GLY A 42 10.05 5.09 -0.12
CA GLY A 42 10.71 5.32 1.16
C GLY A 42 11.41 6.67 1.22
N GLU A 43 12.07 7.06 0.13
CA GLU A 43 12.71 8.38 0.05
C GLU A 43 11.71 9.51 0.17
N ALA A 44 10.57 9.38 -0.50
CA ALA A 44 9.52 10.38 -0.44
C ALA A 44 8.96 10.51 0.98
N MET A 45 8.76 9.39 1.64
CA MET A 45 8.25 9.39 3.01
C MET A 45 9.30 9.93 3.99
N SER A 46 10.57 9.57 3.78
CA SER A 46 11.65 9.97 4.67
C SER A 46 11.86 11.47 4.71
N SER A 47 11.49 12.17 3.65
CA SER A 47 11.60 13.62 3.65
C SER A 47 10.73 14.25 4.74
N GLY A 48 9.76 13.49 5.27
CA GLY A 48 8.96 13.91 6.41
C GLY A 48 9.48 13.41 7.75
N ALA A 49 10.59 12.67 7.75
CA ALA A 49 11.23 12.11 8.95
C ALA A 49 10.31 11.16 9.72
N ALA A 50 9.46 10.44 9.03
CA ALA A 50 8.54 9.50 9.68
C ALA A 50 9.25 8.24 10.15
N VAL A 51 8.87 7.76 11.31
CA VAL A 51 9.32 6.47 11.83
C VAL A 51 8.51 5.38 11.14
N GLY A 52 9.13 4.26 10.86
CA GLY A 52 8.43 3.11 10.30
C GLY A 52 8.17 3.18 8.82
N THR A 53 8.87 4.08 8.13
CA THR A 53 8.68 4.31 6.71
C THR A 53 8.91 3.05 5.87
N THR A 54 9.93 2.28 6.21
CA THR A 54 10.27 1.09 5.44
C THR A 54 9.16 0.04 5.48
N SER A 55 8.64 -0.22 6.68
CA SER A 55 7.54 -1.19 6.84
C SER A 55 6.31 -0.73 6.08
N PHE A 56 5.98 0.55 6.20
CA PHE A 56 4.83 1.09 5.49
C PHE A 56 5.02 1.03 3.98
N ALA A 57 6.20 1.39 3.48
CA ALA A 57 6.48 1.39 2.04
C ALA A 57 6.38 -0.02 1.47
N ASN A 58 6.90 -1.02 2.18
CA ASN A 58 6.79 -2.41 1.74
C ASN A 58 5.35 -2.86 1.68
N ALA A 59 4.58 -2.59 2.72
CA ALA A 59 3.19 -3.00 2.79
C ALA A 59 2.34 -2.30 1.73
N ALA A 60 2.51 -1.00 1.58
CA ALA A 60 1.78 -0.23 0.59
C ALA A 60 2.11 -0.69 -0.83
N GLY A 61 3.39 -0.96 -1.10
CA GLY A 61 3.81 -1.48 -2.40
C GLY A 61 3.17 -2.83 -2.71
N ASN A 62 3.07 -3.70 -1.71
CA ASN A 62 2.44 -5.00 -1.88
C ASN A 62 0.94 -4.86 -2.16
N ILE A 63 0.27 -3.95 -1.46
CA ILE A 63 -1.16 -3.73 -1.67
C ILE A 63 -1.42 -3.17 -3.07
N LEU A 64 -0.63 -2.19 -3.50
CA LEU A 64 -0.77 -1.62 -4.83
C LEU A 64 -0.52 -2.68 -5.90
N GLY A 65 0.52 -3.49 -5.72
CA GLY A 65 0.84 -4.56 -6.66
C GLY A 65 -0.26 -5.60 -6.72
N PHE A 66 -0.81 -5.97 -5.58
CA PHE A 66 -1.90 -6.94 -5.53
C PHE A 66 -3.17 -6.38 -6.17
N ALA A 67 -3.51 -5.11 -5.88
CA ALA A 67 -4.68 -4.47 -6.48
C ALA A 67 -4.57 -4.43 -8.00
N TYR A 68 -3.39 -4.09 -8.51
CA TYR A 68 -3.14 -4.09 -9.94
C TYR A 68 -3.30 -5.49 -10.52
N ASP A 69 -2.71 -6.48 -9.84
CA ASP A 69 -2.71 -7.85 -10.30
C ASP A 69 -4.12 -8.42 -10.45
N ILE A 70 -4.96 -8.23 -9.42
CA ILE A 70 -6.33 -8.74 -9.48
C ILE A 70 -7.17 -8.00 -10.52
N ARG A 71 -6.85 -6.75 -10.79
CA ARG A 71 -7.53 -6.01 -11.86
C ARG A 71 -7.18 -6.57 -13.22
N GLN A 72 -5.94 -6.98 -13.43
CA GLN A 72 -5.48 -7.46 -14.73
C GLN A 72 -5.75 -8.93 -14.96
N GLN A 73 -5.63 -9.75 -13.94
CA GLN A 73 -5.65 -11.20 -14.08
C GLN A 73 -6.76 -11.89 -13.29
N GLY A 74 -7.46 -11.15 -12.45
CA GLY A 74 -8.48 -11.72 -11.59
C GLY A 74 -7.94 -12.09 -10.21
N LEU A 75 -8.86 -12.29 -9.28
CA LEU A 75 -8.50 -12.56 -7.88
C LEU A 75 -7.72 -13.86 -7.70
N GLU A 76 -8.16 -14.92 -8.36
CA GLU A 76 -7.53 -16.22 -8.18
C GLU A 76 -6.07 -16.18 -8.59
N GLN A 77 -5.79 -15.65 -9.78
CA GLN A 77 -4.43 -15.56 -10.25
C GLN A 77 -3.59 -14.63 -9.39
N GLY A 78 -4.18 -13.54 -8.92
CA GLY A 78 -3.49 -12.63 -8.02
C GLY A 78 -3.07 -13.31 -6.74
N LEU A 79 -3.92 -14.14 -6.17
CA LEU A 79 -3.59 -14.88 -4.96
C LEU A 79 -2.47 -15.89 -5.21
N ILE A 80 -2.51 -16.57 -6.35
CA ILE A 80 -1.46 -17.52 -6.71
C ILE A 80 -0.12 -16.78 -6.84
N ASP A 81 -0.11 -15.65 -7.52
CA ASP A 81 1.10 -14.87 -7.75
C ASP A 81 1.74 -14.38 -6.45
N PHE A 82 0.91 -14.12 -5.44
CA PHE A 82 1.40 -13.66 -4.14
C PHE A 82 1.63 -14.81 -3.16
N GLY A 83 1.54 -16.05 -3.62
CA GLY A 83 1.81 -17.20 -2.79
C GLY A 83 0.71 -17.51 -1.78
N ARG A 84 -0.50 -17.05 -2.03
CA ARG A 84 -1.62 -17.23 -1.11
C ARG A 84 -2.79 -17.96 -1.78
N SER A 85 -2.47 -19.02 -2.52
CA SER A 85 -3.51 -19.85 -3.12
C SER A 85 -4.41 -20.51 -2.08
N ASP A 86 -3.94 -20.58 -0.82
CA ASP A 86 -4.73 -21.11 0.29
C ASP A 86 -5.97 -20.24 0.58
N LEU A 87 -5.98 -19.01 0.13
CA LEU A 87 -7.12 -18.10 0.35
C LEU A 87 -8.19 -18.23 -0.71
N ILE A 88 -7.94 -18.97 -1.77
CA ILE A 88 -8.93 -19.16 -2.82
C ILE A 88 -10.15 -19.88 -2.23
N GLY A 89 -11.33 -19.30 -2.44
CA GLY A 89 -12.57 -19.85 -1.91
C GLY A 89 -13.02 -19.26 -0.59
N LYS A 90 -12.19 -18.46 0.06
CA LYS A 90 -12.60 -17.75 1.26
C LYS A 90 -13.39 -16.50 0.90
N SER A 91 -14.09 -15.92 1.89
CA SER A 91 -14.88 -14.72 1.64
C SER A 91 -13.98 -13.55 1.30
N SER A 92 -14.50 -12.59 0.53
CA SER A 92 -13.73 -11.45 0.04
C SER A 92 -13.15 -10.60 1.16
N ASN A 93 -13.90 -10.38 2.23
CA ASN A 93 -13.41 -9.59 3.35
C ASN A 93 -12.39 -10.37 4.18
N GLU A 94 -12.53 -11.66 4.28
CA GLU A 94 -11.56 -12.51 4.97
C GLU A 94 -10.23 -12.51 4.23
N ILE A 95 -10.27 -12.60 2.90
CA ILE A 95 -9.08 -12.55 2.07
C ILE A 95 -8.33 -11.23 2.28
N LEU A 96 -9.05 -10.13 2.24
CA LEU A 96 -8.43 -8.82 2.44
C LEU A 96 -7.76 -8.73 3.81
N HIS A 97 -8.44 -9.20 4.84
CA HIS A 97 -7.90 -9.17 6.20
C HIS A 97 -6.60 -9.98 6.31
N GLU A 98 -6.59 -11.18 5.73
CA GLU A 98 -5.40 -12.03 5.76
C GLU A 98 -4.24 -11.42 5.00
N LEU A 99 -4.51 -10.79 3.87
CA LEU A 99 -3.47 -10.14 3.08
C LEU A 99 -2.89 -8.93 3.80
N LEU A 100 -3.72 -8.14 4.45
CA LEU A 100 -3.23 -7.02 5.23
C LEU A 100 -2.31 -7.47 6.35
N TYR A 101 -2.69 -8.55 7.02
CA TYR A 101 -1.90 -9.11 8.09
C TYR A 101 -0.53 -9.56 7.57
N GLN A 102 -0.51 -10.23 6.43
CA GLN A 102 0.72 -10.69 5.81
C GLN A 102 1.60 -9.51 5.36
N PHE A 103 1.00 -8.54 4.69
CA PHE A 103 1.74 -7.41 4.14
C PHE A 103 2.34 -6.53 5.22
N THR A 104 1.77 -6.54 6.40
CA THR A 104 2.28 -5.79 7.54
C THR A 104 3.08 -6.67 8.50
N ASN A 105 3.60 -7.78 7.99
CA ASN A 105 4.48 -8.68 8.72
C ASN A 105 3.88 -9.12 10.06
N ASN A 106 2.59 -9.41 10.03
CA ASN A 106 1.81 -9.86 11.20
C ASN A 106 1.84 -8.86 12.35
N SER A 107 2.09 -7.60 12.05
CA SER A 107 2.17 -6.52 13.05
C SER A 107 3.17 -6.85 14.16
N SER A 108 4.30 -7.45 13.79
CA SER A 108 5.24 -8.00 14.75
C SER A 108 6.14 -6.94 15.40
N SER A 109 6.14 -5.71 14.90
CA SER A 109 6.91 -4.62 15.48
C SER A 109 6.03 -3.39 15.58
N LEU A 110 6.50 -2.36 16.29
CA LEU A 110 5.78 -1.10 16.35
C LEU A 110 5.63 -0.49 14.96
N GLU A 111 6.68 -0.56 14.16
CA GLU A 111 6.65 -0.02 12.80
C GLU A 111 5.62 -0.76 11.95
N ASP A 112 5.57 -2.08 12.07
CA ASP A 112 4.60 -2.90 11.35
C ASP A 112 3.18 -2.58 11.81
N SER A 113 2.99 -2.34 13.11
CA SER A 113 1.68 -1.96 13.64
C SER A 113 1.23 -0.60 13.11
N LEU A 114 2.15 0.36 13.00
CA LEU A 114 1.84 1.66 12.43
C LEU A 114 1.45 1.52 10.96
N ALA A 115 2.14 0.65 10.23
CA ALA A 115 1.80 0.37 8.84
C ALA A 115 0.40 -0.24 8.76
N ALA A 116 0.11 -1.22 9.61
CA ALA A 116 -1.20 -1.87 9.63
C ALA A 116 -2.32 -0.86 9.91
N ASP A 117 -2.13 -0.01 10.92
CA ASP A 117 -3.13 1.00 11.26
C ASP A 117 -3.34 1.98 10.13
N SER A 118 -2.25 2.41 9.49
CA SER A 118 -2.33 3.36 8.39
C SER A 118 -3.07 2.78 7.18
N LEU A 119 -2.78 1.53 6.85
CA LEU A 119 -3.43 0.87 5.72
C LEU A 119 -4.89 0.60 6.00
N SER A 120 -5.21 0.17 7.22
CA SER A 120 -6.60 -0.03 7.62
C SER A 120 -7.38 1.26 7.55
N GLN A 121 -6.80 2.36 8.01
CA GLN A 121 -7.45 3.66 7.95
C GLN A 121 -7.69 4.10 6.51
N ALA A 122 -6.70 3.90 5.65
CA ALA A 122 -6.83 4.26 4.24
C ALA A 122 -7.95 3.48 3.57
N LEU A 123 -8.02 2.18 3.82
CA LEU A 123 -9.06 1.35 3.24
C LEU A 123 -10.44 1.74 3.75
N ASP A 124 -10.55 2.04 5.04
CA ASP A 124 -11.80 2.54 5.61
C ASP A 124 -12.24 3.83 4.96
N ASN A 125 -11.32 4.76 4.78
CA ASN A 125 -11.62 6.06 4.17
C ASN A 125 -12.10 5.92 2.72
N LEU A 126 -11.61 4.89 2.02
CA LEU A 126 -12.03 4.59 0.65
C LEU A 126 -13.21 3.63 0.60
N GLN A 127 -13.69 3.20 1.77
CA GLN A 127 -14.82 2.26 1.89
C GLN A 127 -14.51 0.92 1.22
N ILE A 128 -13.27 0.47 1.37
CA ILE A 128 -12.83 -0.82 0.85
C ILE A 128 -12.79 -1.81 2.01
N ASP A 129 -13.69 -2.78 2.00
CA ASP A 129 -13.74 -3.80 3.04
C ASP A 129 -13.62 -5.21 2.47
N SER A 130 -13.39 -5.33 1.18
CA SER A 130 -13.22 -6.63 0.51
C SER A 130 -12.26 -6.51 -0.65
N VAL A 131 -11.70 -7.65 -1.07
CA VAL A 131 -10.76 -7.65 -2.20
C VAL A 131 -11.44 -7.30 -3.51
N ASP A 132 -12.76 -7.53 -3.62
CA ASP A 132 -13.49 -7.14 -4.83
C ASP A 132 -13.43 -5.63 -5.03
N GLN A 133 -13.60 -4.89 -3.96
CA GLN A 133 -13.52 -3.43 -4.01
C GLN A 133 -12.08 -2.97 -4.27
N LEU A 134 -11.12 -3.69 -3.71
CA LEU A 134 -9.71 -3.37 -3.93
C LEU A 134 -9.34 -3.47 -5.42
N GLY A 135 -9.90 -4.44 -6.11
CA GLY A 135 -9.64 -4.61 -7.54
C GLY A 135 -10.22 -3.50 -8.41
N ASN A 136 -11.16 -2.71 -7.87
CA ASN A 136 -11.84 -1.66 -8.62
C ASN A 136 -11.40 -0.25 -8.23
N VAL A 137 -10.54 -0.11 -7.22
CA VAL A 137 -10.14 1.20 -6.75
C VAL A 137 -9.12 1.83 -7.71
N ASP A 138 -9.17 3.15 -7.82
CA ASP A 138 -8.16 3.88 -8.55
C ASP A 138 -6.83 3.80 -7.78
N LEU A 139 -5.78 3.31 -8.43
CA LEU A 139 -4.50 3.07 -7.76
C LEU A 139 -3.85 4.36 -7.26
N ASP A 140 -4.02 5.46 -7.98
CA ASP A 140 -3.48 6.74 -7.53
C ASP A 140 -4.19 7.22 -6.27
N SER A 141 -5.52 7.06 -6.22
CA SER A 141 -6.29 7.40 -5.04
C SER A 141 -5.91 6.52 -3.85
N LEU A 142 -5.69 5.24 -4.10
CA LEU A 142 -5.28 4.32 -3.05
C LEU A 142 -3.91 4.73 -2.48
N LEU A 143 -2.97 5.05 -3.35
CA LEU A 143 -1.64 5.48 -2.91
C LEU A 143 -1.72 6.75 -2.07
N ARG A 144 -2.47 7.73 -2.55
CA ARG A 144 -2.62 9.01 -1.83
C ARG A 144 -3.24 8.81 -0.46
N GLU A 145 -4.28 7.99 -0.39
CA GLU A 145 -4.97 7.76 0.87
C GLU A 145 -4.07 7.02 1.86
N MET A 146 -3.30 6.05 1.39
CA MET A 146 -2.36 5.33 2.25
C MET A 146 -1.31 6.27 2.82
N VAL A 147 -0.74 7.15 1.98
CA VAL A 147 0.26 8.11 2.43
C VAL A 147 -0.34 9.10 3.42
N THR A 148 -1.52 9.63 3.11
CA THR A 148 -2.19 10.58 3.99
C THR A 148 -2.45 9.96 5.36
N SER A 149 -2.95 8.74 5.36
CA SER A 149 -3.24 8.03 6.61
C SER A 149 -1.98 7.79 7.42
N PHE A 150 -0.90 7.40 6.75
CA PHE A 150 0.36 7.16 7.45
C PHE A 150 0.89 8.44 8.08
N VAL A 151 0.85 9.55 7.36
CA VAL A 151 1.30 10.84 7.89
C VAL A 151 0.46 11.23 9.09
N GLN A 152 -0.86 11.10 9.00
CA GLN A 152 -1.76 11.46 10.10
C GLN A 152 -1.53 10.63 11.35
N ILE A 153 -1.27 9.35 11.20
CA ILE A 153 -1.07 8.45 12.33
C ILE A 153 0.34 8.59 12.93
N SER A 154 1.34 8.81 12.09
CA SER A 154 2.74 8.86 12.51
C SER A 154 3.16 10.22 13.05
N PHE A 155 2.45 11.25 12.73
CA PHE A 155 2.71 12.61 13.18
C PHE A 155 1.52 13.17 13.94
#